data_53b3640e80221abf9ed51298783c3d61
#
_entry.id   53b3640e80221abf9ed51298783c3d61
#
_cell.length_a   1.000
_cell.length_b   1.000
_cell.length_c   1.000
_cell.angle_alpha   90.00
_cell.angle_beta   90.00
_cell.angle_gamma   90.00
#
_symmetry.space_group_name_H-M   'P 1'
#
loop_
_entity.id
_entity.type
_entity.pdbx_description
1 polymer ?
#
loop_
_entity_poly.entity_id
_entity_poly.type
_entity_poly.pdbx_seq_one_letter_code
_entity_poly.pdbx_strand_id
1 'polypeptide(L)'
;MTSGVKILNVGQKDRYYGEAFAPTYKNALNGKYPISRFLYIYVNKNPEKPLDPLVKEFIIYILSQEGQAIVVKDGYYPLPGKISEKENDWPTRPATTPAHRAWRCR
;
A
#
# COMPACT_ATOMS: atom_id res chain seq x y z
N MET A 1 -14.11 -4.34 15.11
CA MET A 1 -15.17 -3.42 14.66
C MET A 1 -15.92 -2.94 15.89
N THR A 2 -16.03 -1.64 16.05
CA THR A 2 -16.77 -1.02 17.15
C THR A 2 -18.26 -1.22 16.92
N SER A 3 -18.98 -1.68 17.94
CA SER A 3 -20.43 -1.79 17.92
C SER A 3 -21.06 -0.42 17.65
N GLY A 4 -21.95 -0.32 16.68
CA GLY A 4 -22.64 0.93 16.32
C GLY A 4 -22.25 1.56 14.99
N VAL A 5 -21.26 1.01 14.27
CA VAL A 5 -20.86 1.50 12.95
C VAL A 5 -21.28 0.50 11.87
N LYS A 6 -21.98 0.98 10.84
CA LYS A 6 -22.35 0.18 9.67
C LYS A 6 -21.43 0.53 8.50
N ILE A 7 -20.84 -0.49 7.92
CA ILE A 7 -20.02 -0.33 6.71
C ILE A 7 -20.94 -0.20 5.49
N LEU A 8 -20.69 0.83 4.67
CA LEU A 8 -21.44 1.06 3.45
C LEU A 8 -20.66 0.57 2.23
N ASN A 9 -21.39 0.04 1.27
CA ASN A 9 -20.84 -0.24 -0.05
C ASN A 9 -20.72 1.07 -0.84
N VAL A 10 -19.63 1.24 -1.58
CA VAL A 10 -19.36 2.46 -2.35
C VAL A 10 -19.17 2.10 -3.82
N GLY A 11 -19.82 2.85 -4.70
CA GLY A 11 -19.70 2.72 -6.16
C GLY A 11 -18.85 3.85 -6.78
N GLN A 12 -18.30 3.60 -7.94
CA GLN A 12 -17.36 4.51 -8.62
C GLN A 12 -18.02 5.45 -9.64
N LYS A 13 -19.32 5.31 -9.93
CA LYS A 13 -20.00 6.08 -10.98
C LYS A 13 -21.08 7.00 -10.42
N ASP A 14 -21.10 8.24 -10.93
CA ASP A 14 -22.09 9.29 -10.67
C ASP A 14 -23.49 9.01 -11.22
N ARG A 15 -23.78 7.82 -11.69
CA ARG A 15 -25.09 7.48 -12.22
C ARG A 15 -25.83 6.51 -11.33
N TYR A 16 -27.10 6.77 -11.16
CA TYR A 16 -28.11 6.17 -10.27
C TYR A 16 -28.15 4.64 -10.16
N TYR A 17 -27.35 3.91 -10.94
CA TYR A 17 -27.33 2.44 -10.98
C TYR A 17 -25.89 1.88 -11.09
N GLY A 18 -24.91 2.51 -10.43
CA GLY A 18 -23.58 1.96 -10.33
C GLY A 18 -23.51 0.79 -9.34
N GLU A 19 -22.81 -0.28 -9.72
CA GLU A 19 -22.52 -1.39 -8.82
C GLU A 19 -21.69 -0.88 -7.63
N ALA A 20 -22.17 -1.10 -6.40
CA ALA A 20 -21.50 -0.70 -5.17
C ALA A 20 -20.77 -1.88 -4.53
N PHE A 21 -19.51 -1.68 -4.17
CA PHE A 21 -18.65 -2.72 -3.64
C PHE A 21 -18.39 -2.52 -2.13
N ALA A 22 -18.36 -3.63 -1.41
CA ALA A 22 -17.97 -3.63 0.00
C ALA A 22 -16.45 -3.41 0.15
N PRO A 23 -15.98 -2.81 1.25
CA PRO A 23 -14.56 -2.61 1.55
C PRO A 23 -13.90 -3.93 1.98
N THR A 24 -13.84 -4.89 1.10
CA THR A 24 -13.13 -6.14 1.30
C THR A 24 -11.72 -6.05 0.74
N TYR A 25 -10.79 -6.85 1.28
CA TYR A 25 -9.42 -6.94 0.77
C TYR A 25 -9.36 -7.14 -0.76
N LYS A 26 -10.17 -8.06 -1.28
CA LYS A 26 -10.25 -8.35 -2.71
C LYS A 26 -10.70 -7.14 -3.54
N ASN A 27 -11.70 -6.41 -3.07
CA ASN A 27 -12.23 -5.23 -3.76
C ASN A 27 -11.24 -4.05 -3.69
N ALA A 28 -10.52 -3.91 -2.57
CA ALA A 28 -9.48 -2.91 -2.41
C ALA A 28 -8.30 -3.18 -3.37
N LEU A 29 -7.81 -4.41 -3.44
CA LEU A 29 -6.72 -4.80 -4.34
C LEU A 29 -7.06 -4.64 -5.83
N ASN A 30 -8.28 -5.00 -6.21
CA ASN A 30 -8.73 -4.93 -7.60
C ASN A 30 -9.16 -3.52 -8.02
N GLY A 31 -9.05 -2.51 -7.13
CA GLY A 31 -9.49 -1.15 -7.40
C GLY A 31 -10.99 -0.97 -7.58
N LYS A 32 -11.80 -1.99 -7.24
CA LYS A 32 -13.27 -1.91 -7.30
C LYS A 32 -13.84 -1.02 -6.19
N TYR A 33 -13.17 -0.97 -5.03
CA TYR A 33 -13.54 -0.08 -3.94
C TYR A 33 -12.81 1.25 -4.10
N PRO A 34 -13.49 2.36 -4.44
CA PRO A 34 -12.84 3.59 -4.92
C PRO A 34 -12.10 4.37 -3.84
N ILE A 35 -12.38 4.11 -2.56
CA ILE A 35 -11.74 4.82 -1.44
C ILE A 35 -10.49 4.10 -0.93
N SER A 36 -10.07 3.00 -1.56
CA SER A 36 -8.85 2.30 -1.18
C SER A 36 -7.60 3.09 -1.59
N ARG A 37 -6.59 3.08 -0.72
CA ARG A 37 -5.28 3.67 -0.99
C ARG A 37 -4.18 2.91 -0.28
N PHE A 38 -2.96 2.99 -0.80
CA PHE A 38 -1.79 2.51 -0.09
C PHE A 38 -1.38 3.48 1.03
N LEU A 39 -0.81 2.94 2.08
CA LEU A 39 -0.04 3.73 3.04
C LEU A 39 1.37 3.92 2.48
N TYR A 40 1.85 5.15 2.48
CA TYR A 40 3.16 5.49 1.95
C TYR A 40 4.11 5.84 3.09
N ILE A 41 5.34 5.37 2.96
CA ILE A 41 6.46 5.76 3.82
C ILE A 41 7.37 6.65 2.98
N TYR A 42 7.63 7.86 3.48
CA TYR A 42 8.52 8.81 2.84
C TYR A 42 9.89 8.73 3.49
N VAL A 43 10.92 8.54 2.65
CA VAL A 43 12.30 8.44 3.10
C VAL A 43 13.13 9.51 2.39
N ASN A 44 13.90 10.26 3.18
CA ASN A 44 14.85 11.21 2.62
C ASN A 44 16.14 10.45 2.23
N LYS A 45 16.40 10.38 0.94
CA LYS A 45 17.59 9.73 0.38
C LYS A 45 18.35 10.70 -0.52
N ASN A 46 19.64 10.88 -0.24
CA ASN A 46 20.52 11.56 -1.18
C ASN A 46 20.67 10.69 -2.45
N PRO A 47 20.46 11.25 -3.66
CA PRO A 47 20.59 10.49 -4.91
C PRO A 47 21.98 9.86 -5.11
N GLU A 48 23.02 10.52 -4.64
CA GLU A 48 24.42 10.12 -4.83
C GLU A 48 24.96 9.17 -3.75
N LYS A 49 24.19 8.94 -2.68
CA LYS A 49 24.62 8.11 -1.57
C LYS A 49 23.68 6.92 -1.38
N PRO A 50 24.21 5.78 -0.89
CA PRO A 50 23.33 4.68 -0.47
C PRO A 50 22.43 5.14 0.68
N LEU A 51 21.30 4.43 0.84
CA LEU A 51 20.41 4.66 1.96
C LEU A 51 21.13 4.29 3.27
N ASP A 52 20.81 5.04 4.33
CA ASP A 52 21.27 4.70 5.68
C ASP A 52 20.94 3.24 6.01
N PRO A 53 21.89 2.44 6.51
CA PRO A 53 21.70 1.01 6.78
C PRO A 53 20.51 0.74 7.73
N LEU A 54 20.34 1.56 8.75
CA LEU A 54 19.24 1.41 9.72
C LEU A 54 17.88 1.64 9.05
N VAL A 55 17.77 2.68 8.24
CA VAL A 55 16.54 2.98 7.50
C VAL A 55 16.24 1.88 6.48
N LYS A 56 17.27 1.35 5.82
CA LYS A 56 17.13 0.24 4.89
C LYS A 56 16.57 -1.01 5.57
N GLU A 57 17.16 -1.42 6.69
CA GLU A 57 16.71 -2.59 7.44
C GLU A 57 15.28 -2.41 7.98
N PHE A 58 14.94 -1.20 8.42
CA PHE A 58 13.58 -0.89 8.87
C PHE A 58 12.54 -1.06 7.74
N ILE A 59 12.85 -0.61 6.53
CA ILE A 59 11.95 -0.80 5.37
C ILE A 59 11.82 -2.27 5.03
N ILE A 60 12.93 -3.01 5.01
CA ILE A 60 12.92 -4.46 4.75
C ILE A 60 12.07 -5.17 5.80
N TYR A 61 12.19 -4.80 7.08
CA TYR A 61 11.38 -5.37 8.14
C TYR A 61 9.87 -5.09 7.93
N ILE A 62 9.49 -3.85 7.59
CA ILE A 62 8.08 -3.51 7.32
C ILE A 62 7.51 -4.37 6.19
N LEU A 63 8.30 -4.63 5.15
CA LEU A 63 7.88 -5.42 3.99
C LEU A 63 7.99 -6.94 4.23
N SER A 64 8.59 -7.36 5.34
CA SER A 64 8.70 -8.77 5.73
C SER A 64 7.34 -9.36 6.14
N GLN A 65 7.27 -10.69 6.19
CA GLN A 65 6.09 -11.38 6.67
C GLN A 65 5.72 -10.99 8.11
N GLU A 66 6.71 -10.79 8.96
CA GLU A 66 6.51 -10.39 10.36
C GLU A 66 5.95 -8.96 10.46
N GLY A 67 6.54 -8.01 9.73
CA GLY A 67 6.04 -6.65 9.65
C GLY A 67 4.61 -6.59 9.09
N GLN A 68 4.30 -7.36 8.06
CA GLN A 68 2.96 -7.43 7.51
C GLN A 68 1.94 -8.09 8.45
N ALA A 69 2.38 -9.00 9.32
CA ALA A 69 1.52 -9.56 10.37
C ALA A 69 1.11 -8.48 11.41
N ILE A 70 2.00 -7.55 11.74
CA ILE A 70 1.69 -6.41 12.60
C ILE A 70 0.68 -5.49 11.93
N VAL A 71 0.85 -5.19 10.64
CA VAL A 71 -0.08 -4.38 9.84
C VAL A 71 -1.50 -4.96 9.89
N VAL A 72 -1.64 -6.28 9.75
CA VAL A 72 -2.94 -6.97 9.85
C VAL A 72 -3.52 -6.87 11.26
N LYS A 73 -2.69 -7.02 12.30
CA LYS A 73 -3.10 -6.90 13.70
C LYS A 73 -3.65 -5.51 14.03
N ASP A 74 -3.10 -4.48 13.41
CA ASP A 74 -3.57 -3.09 13.53
C ASP A 74 -4.82 -2.78 12.69
N GLY A 75 -5.34 -3.75 11.95
CA GLY A 75 -6.59 -3.62 11.20
C GLY A 75 -6.44 -3.13 9.76
N TYR A 76 -5.22 -3.09 9.24
CA TYR A 76 -4.94 -2.78 7.83
C TYR A 76 -4.84 -4.05 6.99
N TYR A 77 -4.90 -3.89 5.68
CA TYR A 77 -4.69 -5.00 4.75
C TYR A 77 -3.20 -5.18 4.43
N PRO A 78 -2.70 -6.43 4.38
CA PRO A 78 -1.31 -6.68 4.05
C PRO A 78 -1.05 -6.43 2.56
N LEU A 79 0.20 -6.11 2.24
CA LEU A 79 0.65 -6.03 0.85
C LEU A 79 0.71 -7.42 0.22
N PRO A 80 0.30 -7.58 -1.05
CA PRO A 80 0.56 -8.82 -1.79
C PRO A 80 2.06 -9.07 -1.91
N GLY A 81 2.49 -10.33 -1.78
CA GLY A 81 3.91 -10.71 -1.83
C GLY A 81 4.64 -10.19 -3.06
N LYS A 82 4.01 -10.23 -4.24
CA LYS A 82 4.57 -9.66 -5.48
C LYS A 82 4.89 -8.16 -5.40
N ILE A 83 4.10 -7.39 -4.66
CA ILE A 83 4.33 -5.96 -4.45
C ILE A 83 5.44 -5.79 -3.42
N SER A 84 5.41 -6.55 -2.32
CA SER A 84 6.43 -6.52 -1.28
C SER A 84 7.82 -6.85 -1.83
N GLU A 85 7.97 -7.88 -2.66
CA GLU A 85 9.22 -8.24 -3.33
C GLU A 85 9.74 -7.11 -4.21
N LYS A 86 8.85 -6.48 -4.98
CA LYS A 86 9.21 -5.38 -5.86
C LYS A 86 9.64 -4.12 -5.10
N GLU A 87 9.04 -3.85 -3.96
CA GLU A 87 9.41 -2.72 -3.11
C GLU A 87 10.69 -3.01 -2.30
N ASN A 88 10.99 -4.26 -1.95
CA ASN A 88 12.24 -4.64 -1.33
C ASN A 88 13.47 -4.33 -2.19
N ASP A 89 13.33 -4.33 -3.51
CA ASP A 89 14.40 -3.97 -4.44
C ASP A 89 14.66 -2.45 -4.52
N TRP A 90 13.73 -1.63 -4.02
CA TRP A 90 13.83 -0.16 -4.09
C TRP A 90 15.08 0.42 -3.40
N PRO A 91 15.52 -0.04 -2.21
CA PRO A 91 16.68 0.51 -1.53
C PRO A 91 18.00 0.35 -2.31
N THR A 92 18.06 -0.64 -3.21
CA THR A 92 19.27 -0.98 -3.99
C THR A 92 19.29 -0.35 -5.37
N ARG A 93 18.17 0.23 -5.84
CA ARG A 93 18.09 0.84 -7.16
C ARG A 93 18.91 2.12 -7.26
N PRO A 94 19.65 2.30 -8.37
CA PRO A 94 20.34 3.56 -8.64
C PRO A 94 19.33 4.71 -8.79
N ALA A 95 19.74 5.91 -8.39
CA ALA A 95 18.90 7.11 -8.35
C ALA A 95 18.35 7.60 -9.71
N THR A 96 18.77 7.00 -10.80
CA THR A 96 18.36 7.33 -12.18
C THR A 96 16.92 6.91 -12.52
N THR A 97 16.27 6.13 -11.66
CA THR A 97 14.84 5.83 -11.84
C THR A 97 14.04 6.92 -11.13
N PRO A 98 13.27 7.77 -11.86
CA PRO A 98 12.51 8.83 -11.22
C PRO A 98 11.58 8.23 -10.17
N ALA A 99 11.75 8.68 -8.92
CA ALA A 99 10.95 8.28 -7.76
C ALA A 99 9.45 8.66 -7.88
N HIS A 100 9.05 9.22 -9.02
CA HIS A 100 7.69 9.67 -9.32
C HIS A 100 6.92 8.74 -10.27
N ARG A 101 7.02 7.44 -10.10
CA ARG A 101 5.87 6.64 -10.53
C ARG A 101 4.92 6.54 -9.35
N ALA A 102 4.18 7.63 -9.18
CA ALA A 102 2.89 7.53 -8.52
C ALA A 102 2.18 6.31 -9.10
N TRP A 103 1.97 5.31 -8.28
CA TRP A 103 1.17 4.15 -8.64
C TRP A 103 -0.24 4.65 -8.88
N ARG A 104 -0.55 4.93 -10.14
CA ARG A 104 -1.95 5.10 -10.52
C ARG A 104 -2.57 3.70 -10.45
N CYS A 105 -3.39 3.50 -9.46
CA CYS A 105 -4.48 2.54 -9.62
C CYS A 105 -5.33 3.03 -10.80
N ARG A 106 -5.24 2.32 -11.94
CA ARG A 106 -6.24 2.45 -12.99
C ARG A 106 -7.47 1.66 -12.59
#